data_626dc6f810d5abf2f27cfff221f9d371
#
_entry.id   626dc6f810d5abf2f27cfff221f9d371
#
_cell.length_a   1.000
_cell.length_b   1.000
_cell.length_c   1.000
_cell.angle_alpha   90.00
_cell.angle_beta   90.00
_cell.angle_gamma   90.00
#
_symmetry.space_group_name_H-M   'P 1'
#
loop_
_entity.id
_entity.type
_entity.pdbx_description
1 polymer ?
#
loop_
_entity_poly.entity_id
_entity_poly.type
_entity_poly.pdbx_seq_one_letter_code
_entity_poly.pdbx_strand_id
1 'polypeptide(L)'
;MIFRELNHFKCKTYLAISEKTGNAAIIDPLREKVERYLAVLAYHGWRLELIVDTHTHADHRSGALELSELTGTPVAMHRLAPAPHVSIHVEDGQALKIGDEELRVLHTPGHTPDSISLLARDRVFTGDVLFIHGTGRADFAGGDPGVQYDSIARKLFTLPDQTLVFPAHDYRGHTQSTIGEEKHSNPRLAGKSRDDYISLMNNLGLPLPDGIQEALQPNQSDLDAGALKFPTLAQLNQVHQLTAAELRDRIAGSNPPLLID
;
A
#
# COMPACT_ATOMS: atom_id res chain seq x y z
N MET A 1 -3.92 6.23 17.47
CA MET A 1 -3.66 5.36 16.30
C MET A 1 -2.32 4.68 16.47
N ILE A 2 -2.27 3.36 16.40
CA ILE A 2 -1.02 2.58 16.30
C ILE A 2 -0.61 2.53 14.84
N PHE A 3 0.68 2.58 14.58
CA PHE A 3 1.26 2.51 13.26
C PHE A 3 2.32 1.40 13.22
N ARG A 4 2.35 0.63 12.13
CA ARG A 4 3.34 -0.40 11.86
C ARG A 4 3.78 -0.35 10.40
N GLU A 5 5.08 -0.29 10.16
CA GLU A 5 5.68 -0.61 8.88
C GLU A 5 5.96 -2.12 8.84
N LEU A 6 5.43 -2.79 7.83
CA LEU A 6 5.49 -4.26 7.75
C LEU A 6 6.64 -4.79 6.89
N ASN A 7 7.12 -3.98 5.94
CA ASN A 7 8.22 -4.34 5.04
C ASN A 7 9.37 -3.35 5.20
N HIS A 8 10.59 -3.87 5.39
CA HIS A 8 11.78 -3.05 5.67
C HIS A 8 12.62 -2.73 4.43
N PHE A 9 12.20 -3.17 3.24
CA PHE A 9 12.94 -2.98 1.98
C PHE A 9 12.18 -2.09 1.01
N LYS A 10 12.54 -2.15 -0.26
CA LYS A 10 12.09 -1.24 -1.34
C LYS A 10 10.60 -0.91 -1.27
N CYS A 11 9.74 -1.92 -1.26
CA CYS A 11 8.30 -1.72 -1.22
C CYS A 11 7.82 -1.70 0.23
N LYS A 12 7.13 -0.65 0.62
CA LYS A 12 6.63 -0.42 1.97
C LYS A 12 5.15 -0.75 2.05
N THR A 13 4.76 -1.48 3.07
CA THR A 13 3.37 -1.72 3.45
C THR A 13 3.16 -1.22 4.86
N TYR A 14 2.03 -0.60 5.12
CA TYR A 14 1.74 -0.02 6.42
C TYR A 14 0.45 -0.56 7.02
N LEU A 15 0.41 -0.67 8.35
CA LEU A 15 -0.82 -0.83 9.12
C LEU A 15 -1.09 0.43 9.92
N ALA A 16 -2.30 0.95 9.78
CA ALA A 16 -2.86 1.98 10.63
C ALA A 16 -3.96 1.34 11.48
N ILE A 17 -3.84 1.38 12.80
CA ILE A 17 -4.73 0.65 13.71
C ILE A 17 -5.35 1.61 14.72
N SER A 18 -6.67 1.54 14.90
CA SER A 18 -7.35 2.18 16.01
C SER A 18 -6.98 1.48 17.33
N GLU A 19 -6.34 2.21 18.24
CA GLU A 19 -6.00 1.69 19.56
C GLU A 19 -7.22 1.25 20.36
N LYS A 20 -8.32 1.96 20.16
CA LYS A 20 -9.53 1.76 20.93
C LYS A 20 -10.33 0.54 20.49
N THR A 21 -10.37 0.28 19.19
CA THR A 21 -11.23 -0.76 18.63
C THR A 21 -10.46 -2.00 18.15
N GLY A 22 -9.15 -1.86 17.90
CA GLY A 22 -8.35 -2.90 17.25
C GLY A 22 -8.59 -3.02 15.74
N ASN A 23 -9.44 -2.15 15.15
CA ASN A 23 -9.68 -2.15 13.73
C ASN A 23 -8.47 -1.56 12.98
N ALA A 24 -8.11 -2.16 11.86
CA ALA A 24 -6.92 -1.84 11.11
C ALA A 24 -7.20 -1.57 9.63
N ALA A 25 -6.46 -0.64 9.04
CA ALA A 25 -6.29 -0.55 7.60
C ALA A 25 -4.89 -1.01 7.21
N ILE A 26 -4.80 -1.74 6.10
CA ILE A 26 -3.53 -2.05 5.44
C ILE A 26 -3.38 -1.16 4.20
N ILE A 27 -2.19 -0.61 3.99
CA ILE A 27 -1.89 0.31 2.89
C ILE A 27 -0.76 -0.29 2.05
N ASP A 28 -0.96 -0.36 0.74
CA ASP A 28 -0.06 -0.90 -0.27
C ASP A 28 0.47 -2.32 0.07
N PRO A 29 -0.42 -3.32 0.23
CA PRO A 29 0.00 -4.68 0.55
C PRO A 29 0.65 -5.37 -0.65
N LEU A 30 1.76 -6.07 -0.42
CA LEU A 30 2.40 -6.95 -1.40
C LEU A 30 1.72 -8.32 -1.42
N ARG A 31 1.41 -8.84 -2.61
CA ARG A 31 0.80 -10.15 -2.76
C ARG A 31 1.61 -11.27 -2.11
N GLU A 32 2.90 -11.28 -2.31
CA GLU A 32 3.83 -12.29 -1.78
C GLU A 32 3.98 -12.29 -0.25
N LYS A 33 3.39 -11.31 0.45
CA LYS A 33 3.44 -11.15 1.92
C LYS A 33 2.07 -11.28 2.59
N VAL A 34 1.02 -11.62 1.86
CA VAL A 34 -0.36 -11.67 2.37
C VAL A 34 -0.47 -12.56 3.61
N GLU A 35 0.10 -13.75 3.58
CA GLU A 35 0.10 -14.67 4.73
C GLU A 35 0.75 -14.05 5.98
N ARG A 36 1.86 -13.34 5.80
CA ARG A 36 2.54 -12.63 6.88
C ARG A 36 1.67 -11.52 7.46
N TYR A 37 0.94 -10.79 6.63
CA TYR A 37 0.04 -9.74 7.10
C TYR A 37 -1.10 -10.32 7.92
N LEU A 38 -1.70 -11.41 7.47
CA LEU A 38 -2.74 -12.13 8.21
C LEU A 38 -2.22 -12.65 9.54
N ALA A 39 -1.01 -13.22 9.57
CA ALA A 39 -0.37 -13.68 10.80
C ALA A 39 -0.13 -12.55 11.80
N VAL A 40 0.32 -11.38 11.35
CA VAL A 40 0.52 -10.19 12.20
C VAL A 40 -0.81 -9.71 12.78
N LEU A 41 -1.85 -9.61 11.96
CA LEU A 41 -3.19 -9.21 12.40
C LEU A 41 -3.73 -10.19 13.46
N ALA A 42 -3.64 -11.50 13.19
CA ALA A 42 -4.09 -12.55 14.11
C ALA A 42 -3.31 -12.55 15.43
N TYR A 43 -1.99 -12.40 15.38
CA TYR A 43 -1.12 -12.36 16.56
C TYR A 43 -1.50 -11.24 17.54
N HIS A 44 -1.85 -10.06 17.00
CA HIS A 44 -2.25 -8.91 17.81
C HIS A 44 -3.74 -8.84 18.11
N GLY A 45 -4.55 -9.73 17.54
CA GLY A 45 -6.00 -9.67 17.64
C GLY A 45 -6.61 -8.45 16.93
N TRP A 46 -5.92 -7.90 15.91
CA TRP A 46 -6.43 -6.79 15.12
C TRP A 46 -7.36 -7.28 14.02
N ARG A 47 -8.41 -6.51 13.75
CA ARG A 47 -9.38 -6.83 12.72
C ARG A 47 -9.13 -5.94 11.50
N LEU A 48 -8.86 -6.54 10.36
CA LEU A 48 -8.76 -5.81 9.10
C LEU A 48 -10.15 -5.27 8.70
N GLU A 49 -10.27 -3.95 8.59
CA GLU A 49 -11.51 -3.26 8.25
C GLU A 49 -11.44 -2.58 6.88
N LEU A 50 -10.21 -2.29 6.42
CA LEU A 50 -9.97 -1.59 5.17
C LEU A 50 -8.65 -2.03 4.53
N ILE A 51 -8.66 -2.19 3.21
CA ILE A 51 -7.46 -2.36 2.39
C ILE A 51 -7.38 -1.15 1.47
N VAL A 52 -6.21 -0.54 1.34
CA VAL A 52 -6.01 0.62 0.46
C VAL A 52 -4.79 0.40 -0.41
N ASP A 53 -4.94 0.52 -1.72
CA ASP A 53 -3.83 0.78 -2.62
C ASP A 53 -3.79 2.28 -2.94
N THR A 54 -2.64 2.90 -2.74
CA THR A 54 -2.47 4.34 -2.99
C THR A 54 -2.51 4.69 -4.47
N HIS A 55 -2.22 3.73 -5.34
CA HIS A 55 -2.24 3.87 -6.79
C HIS A 55 -2.20 2.50 -7.48
N THR A 56 -2.38 2.47 -8.78
CA THR A 56 -2.15 1.25 -9.58
C THR A 56 -0.65 0.98 -9.68
N HIS A 57 -0.17 -0.01 -8.93
CA HIS A 57 1.23 -0.39 -8.88
C HIS A 57 1.72 -0.98 -10.19
N ALA A 58 2.93 -0.61 -10.62
CA ALA A 58 3.56 -1.07 -11.86
C ALA A 58 4.82 -1.92 -11.65
N ASP A 59 5.28 -2.04 -10.42
CA ASP A 59 6.55 -2.68 -10.02
C ASP A 59 6.36 -3.98 -9.22
N HIS A 60 5.16 -4.20 -8.68
CA HIS A 60 4.79 -5.41 -7.96
C HIS A 60 3.31 -5.72 -8.08
N ARG A 61 2.93 -6.96 -7.78
CA ARG A 61 1.52 -7.35 -7.66
C ARG A 61 0.97 -6.92 -6.31
N SER A 62 -0.15 -6.19 -6.32
CA SER A 62 -0.86 -5.87 -5.10
C SER A 62 -1.45 -7.11 -4.45
N GLY A 63 -1.40 -7.15 -3.13
CA GLY A 63 -2.08 -8.13 -2.29
C GLY A 63 -3.53 -7.77 -1.95
N ALA A 64 -4.04 -6.65 -2.47
CA ALA A 64 -5.34 -6.13 -2.08
C ALA A 64 -6.49 -7.08 -2.44
N LEU A 65 -6.51 -7.61 -3.67
CA LEU A 65 -7.52 -8.58 -4.10
C LEU A 65 -7.52 -9.83 -3.22
N GLU A 66 -6.34 -10.45 -3.03
CA GLU A 66 -6.21 -11.68 -2.26
C GLU A 66 -6.58 -11.49 -0.78
N LEU A 67 -6.17 -10.38 -0.16
CA LEU A 67 -6.61 -10.03 1.19
C LEU A 67 -8.11 -9.84 1.27
N SER A 68 -8.72 -9.19 0.27
CA SER A 68 -10.17 -9.00 0.20
C SER A 68 -10.90 -10.33 0.08
N GLU A 69 -10.44 -11.23 -0.79
CA GLU A 69 -11.03 -12.56 -0.94
C GLU A 69 -10.93 -13.41 0.32
N LEU A 70 -9.79 -13.36 1.02
CA LEU A 70 -9.55 -14.13 2.24
C LEU A 70 -10.30 -13.60 3.46
N THR A 71 -10.48 -12.27 3.56
CA THR A 71 -11.01 -11.64 4.78
C THR A 71 -12.40 -11.06 4.62
N GLY A 72 -12.89 -10.89 3.40
CA GLY A 72 -14.11 -10.15 3.09
C GLY A 72 -13.98 -8.63 3.29
N THR A 73 -12.75 -8.12 3.46
CA THR A 73 -12.49 -6.71 3.70
C THR A 73 -12.56 -5.90 2.40
N PRO A 74 -13.23 -4.74 2.39
CA PRO A 74 -13.32 -3.91 1.19
C PRO A 74 -11.97 -3.30 0.80
N VAL A 75 -11.77 -3.15 -0.52
CA VAL A 75 -10.61 -2.46 -1.11
C VAL A 75 -11.01 -1.05 -1.52
N ALA A 76 -10.23 -0.07 -1.10
CA ALA A 76 -10.38 1.34 -1.46
C ALA A 76 -9.23 1.78 -2.38
N MET A 77 -9.57 2.42 -3.48
CA MET A 77 -8.67 3.13 -4.39
C MET A 77 -9.36 4.38 -4.94
N HIS A 78 -8.59 5.27 -5.57
CA HIS A 78 -9.18 6.40 -6.26
C HIS A 78 -10.14 5.93 -7.37
N ARG A 79 -11.20 6.71 -7.63
CA ARG A 79 -12.23 6.38 -8.65
C ARG A 79 -11.68 6.20 -10.08
N LEU A 80 -10.47 6.66 -10.36
CA LEU A 80 -9.77 6.46 -11.63
C LEU A 80 -8.99 5.14 -11.70
N ALA A 81 -8.91 4.38 -10.61
CA ALA A 81 -8.26 3.09 -10.61
C ALA A 81 -9.02 2.12 -11.53
N PRO A 82 -8.32 1.42 -12.44
CA PRO A 82 -8.97 0.52 -13.40
C PRO A 82 -9.33 -0.84 -12.80
N ALA A 83 -8.83 -1.19 -11.63
CA ALA A 83 -8.95 -2.51 -11.03
C ALA A 83 -10.41 -2.84 -10.64
N PRO A 84 -11.01 -3.93 -11.16
CA PRO A 84 -12.41 -4.26 -10.92
C PRO A 84 -12.72 -4.73 -9.50
N HIS A 85 -11.73 -5.18 -8.73
CA HIS A 85 -11.91 -5.59 -7.33
C HIS A 85 -12.08 -4.43 -6.34
N VAL A 86 -11.92 -3.20 -6.79
CA VAL A 86 -12.11 -2.00 -5.95
C VAL A 86 -13.59 -1.85 -5.60
N SER A 87 -13.90 -1.93 -4.32
CA SER A 87 -15.26 -1.82 -3.81
C SER A 87 -15.60 -0.43 -3.23
N ILE A 88 -14.58 0.35 -2.87
CA ILE A 88 -14.71 1.72 -2.37
C ILE A 88 -13.91 2.65 -3.29
N HIS A 89 -14.62 3.36 -4.16
CA HIS A 89 -14.03 4.39 -5.01
C HIS A 89 -13.98 5.71 -4.25
N VAL A 90 -12.75 6.22 -4.00
CA VAL A 90 -12.56 7.45 -3.24
C VAL A 90 -12.22 8.65 -4.13
N GLU A 91 -12.54 9.83 -3.60
CA GLU A 91 -12.22 11.12 -4.18
C GLU A 91 -11.48 12.02 -3.18
N ASP A 92 -10.96 13.13 -3.68
CA ASP A 92 -10.24 14.11 -2.88
C ASP A 92 -11.05 14.60 -1.69
N GLY A 93 -10.42 14.67 -0.52
CA GLY A 93 -11.03 15.17 0.72
C GLY A 93 -11.92 14.17 1.46
N GLN A 94 -12.22 13.01 0.90
CA GLN A 94 -12.98 11.98 1.60
C GLN A 94 -12.22 11.40 2.80
N ALA A 95 -12.97 10.96 3.82
CA ALA A 95 -12.43 10.29 4.99
C ALA A 95 -12.74 8.78 4.93
N LEU A 96 -11.72 7.98 5.04
CA LEU A 96 -11.79 6.53 5.23
C LEU A 96 -11.72 6.23 6.72
N LYS A 97 -12.76 5.61 7.27
CA LYS A 97 -12.85 5.29 8.70
C LYS A 97 -12.17 3.97 9.02
N ILE A 98 -11.52 3.93 10.20
CA ILE A 98 -10.87 2.76 10.79
C ILE A 98 -11.21 2.76 12.27
N GLY A 99 -12.28 2.09 12.66
CA GLY A 99 -12.81 2.19 14.02
C GLY A 99 -13.17 3.64 14.37
N ASP A 100 -12.50 4.23 15.35
CA ASP A 100 -12.65 5.65 15.76
C ASP A 100 -11.59 6.59 15.16
N GLU A 101 -10.76 6.09 14.26
CA GLU A 101 -9.76 6.85 13.51
C GLU A 101 -10.21 7.08 12.07
N GLU A 102 -9.55 8.01 11.40
CA GLU A 102 -9.77 8.27 9.98
C GLU A 102 -8.48 8.56 9.21
N LEU A 103 -8.48 8.19 7.93
CA LEU A 103 -7.49 8.59 6.94
C LEU A 103 -8.17 9.52 5.94
N ARG A 104 -7.70 10.75 5.82
CA ARG A 104 -8.20 11.68 4.81
C ARG A 104 -7.50 11.44 3.48
N VAL A 105 -8.26 11.24 2.44
CA VAL A 105 -7.78 11.08 1.07
C VAL A 105 -7.38 12.44 0.50
N LEU A 106 -6.17 12.51 -0.03
CA LEU A 106 -5.68 13.62 -0.85
C LEU A 106 -5.42 13.05 -2.24
N HIS A 107 -6.17 13.46 -3.25
CA HIS A 107 -5.89 13.05 -4.64
C HIS A 107 -4.62 13.75 -5.10
N THR A 108 -3.56 13.01 -5.31
CA THR A 108 -2.21 13.49 -5.63
C THR A 108 -1.71 12.86 -6.95
N PRO A 109 -2.37 13.12 -8.08
CA PRO A 109 -1.99 12.54 -9.37
C PRO A 109 -0.61 13.03 -9.83
N GLY A 110 -0.03 12.30 -10.78
CA GLY A 110 1.21 12.66 -11.45
C GLY A 110 2.17 11.50 -11.61
N HIS A 111 2.38 10.66 -10.60
CA HIS A 111 2.99 9.33 -10.79
C HIS A 111 2.05 8.43 -11.60
N THR A 112 0.81 8.30 -11.14
CA THR A 112 -0.32 7.75 -11.90
C THR A 112 -1.52 8.70 -11.79
N PRO A 113 -2.54 8.59 -12.68
CA PRO A 113 -3.73 9.43 -12.60
C PRO A 113 -4.58 9.16 -11.35
N ASP A 114 -4.52 7.94 -10.82
CA ASP A 114 -5.26 7.47 -9.66
C ASP A 114 -4.49 7.59 -8.33
N SER A 115 -3.30 8.16 -8.33
CA SER A 115 -2.48 8.33 -7.13
C SER A 115 -3.19 9.13 -6.05
N ILE A 116 -3.24 8.58 -4.84
CA ILE A 116 -3.71 9.26 -3.63
C ILE A 116 -2.64 9.25 -2.55
N SER A 117 -2.70 10.25 -1.70
CA SER A 117 -2.00 10.25 -0.41
C SER A 117 -3.02 10.17 0.72
N LEU A 118 -2.66 9.55 1.84
CA LEU A 118 -3.55 9.36 2.97
C LEU A 118 -3.01 10.12 4.18
N LEU A 119 -3.73 11.15 4.59
CA LEU A 119 -3.37 11.96 5.76
C LEU A 119 -4.00 11.37 7.01
N ALA A 120 -3.19 10.98 7.96
CA ALA A 120 -3.56 10.68 9.34
C ALA A 120 -3.16 11.85 10.25
N ARG A 121 -3.40 11.78 11.56
CA ARG A 121 -3.19 12.86 12.53
C ARG A 121 -1.88 13.65 12.36
N ASP A 122 -0.75 12.94 12.39
CA ASP A 122 0.62 13.50 12.43
C ASP A 122 1.47 13.06 11.23
N ARG A 123 0.89 12.32 10.28
CA ARG A 123 1.61 11.69 9.19
C ARG A 123 0.82 11.61 7.90
N VAL A 124 1.53 11.48 6.80
CA VAL A 124 0.95 11.28 5.48
C VAL A 124 1.64 10.10 4.78
N PHE A 125 0.82 9.17 4.27
CA PHE A 125 1.26 8.09 3.39
C PHE A 125 1.18 8.61 1.97
N THR A 126 2.31 8.76 1.31
CA THR A 126 2.41 9.52 0.06
C THR A 126 2.40 8.65 -1.19
N GLY A 127 2.26 7.33 -1.05
CA GLY A 127 2.41 6.42 -2.18
C GLY A 127 3.72 6.69 -2.92
N ASP A 128 3.63 6.73 -4.25
CA ASP A 128 4.78 7.02 -5.12
C ASP A 128 4.82 8.46 -5.62
N VAL A 129 4.15 9.38 -4.93
CA VAL A 129 4.18 10.80 -5.30
C VAL A 129 5.39 11.50 -4.69
N LEU A 130 5.59 11.38 -3.39
CA LEU A 130 6.71 11.98 -2.66
C LEU A 130 7.44 10.90 -1.87
N PHE A 131 8.76 10.75 -2.11
CA PHE A 131 9.66 9.88 -1.36
C PHE A 131 10.50 10.68 -0.38
N ILE A 132 11.15 9.97 0.53
CA ILE A 132 12.20 10.57 1.37
C ILE A 132 13.37 10.94 0.45
N HIS A 133 13.66 12.22 0.36
CA HIS A 133 14.67 12.81 -0.53
C HIS A 133 14.52 12.43 -2.01
N GLY A 134 13.28 12.36 -2.47
CA GLY A 134 12.98 12.05 -3.87
C GLY A 134 11.49 12.13 -4.20
N THR A 135 11.14 11.68 -5.38
CA THR A 135 9.76 11.50 -5.84
C THR A 135 9.67 10.23 -6.68
N GLY A 136 8.48 9.66 -6.82
CA GLY A 136 8.26 8.64 -7.84
C GLY A 136 8.51 9.21 -9.24
N ARG A 137 8.78 8.34 -10.19
CA ARG A 137 8.85 8.71 -11.60
C ARG A 137 7.46 9.07 -12.14
N ALA A 138 7.40 9.84 -13.22
CA ALA A 138 6.16 10.28 -13.85
C ALA A 138 6.22 10.17 -15.40
N ASP A 139 7.09 9.31 -15.90
CA ASP A 139 7.36 9.07 -17.33
C ASP A 139 6.70 7.79 -17.87
N PHE A 140 5.71 7.25 -17.12
CA PHE A 140 4.86 6.14 -17.57
C PHE A 140 3.64 6.63 -18.35
N ALA A 141 2.94 5.69 -18.99
CA ALA A 141 1.63 5.96 -19.57
C ALA A 141 0.66 6.46 -18.49
N GLY A 142 0.17 7.68 -18.65
CA GLY A 142 -0.68 8.36 -17.67
C GLY A 142 0.05 9.18 -16.62
N GLY A 143 1.39 9.07 -16.48
CA GLY A 143 2.20 9.94 -15.63
C GLY A 143 2.36 11.34 -16.21
N ASP A 144 2.49 12.35 -15.35
CA ASP A 144 2.72 13.75 -15.70
C ASP A 144 3.53 14.45 -14.60
N PRO A 145 4.80 14.82 -14.86
CA PRO A 145 5.63 15.46 -13.85
C PRO A 145 5.14 16.85 -13.45
N GLY A 146 4.46 17.57 -14.32
CA GLY A 146 3.89 18.87 -13.98
C GLY A 146 2.71 18.75 -13.03
N VAL A 147 1.85 17.77 -13.28
CA VAL A 147 0.73 17.43 -12.36
C VAL A 147 1.26 16.91 -11.03
N GLN A 148 2.34 16.11 -11.05
CA GLN A 148 2.98 15.62 -9.81
C GLN A 148 3.54 16.77 -8.98
N TYR A 149 4.25 17.72 -9.60
CA TYR A 149 4.72 18.91 -8.91
C TYR A 149 3.57 19.72 -8.29
N ASP A 150 2.50 19.94 -9.05
CA ASP A 150 1.32 20.65 -8.55
C ASP A 150 0.66 19.92 -7.38
N SER A 151 0.56 18.59 -7.43
CA SER A 151 0.06 17.76 -6.33
C SER A 151 0.91 17.90 -5.07
N ILE A 152 2.23 17.85 -5.20
CA ILE A 152 3.16 18.01 -4.07
C ILE A 152 3.07 19.44 -3.52
N ALA A 153 3.20 20.45 -4.36
CA ALA A 153 3.27 21.85 -3.93
C ALA A 153 1.96 22.34 -3.29
N ARG A 154 0.81 21.95 -3.87
CA ARG A 154 -0.50 22.49 -3.47
C ARG A 154 -1.23 21.65 -2.42
N LYS A 155 -0.82 20.39 -2.22
CA LYS A 155 -1.48 19.50 -1.26
C LYS A 155 -0.53 19.04 -0.17
N LEU A 156 0.60 18.40 -0.52
CA LEU A 156 1.51 17.85 0.48
C LEU A 156 2.30 18.93 1.20
N PHE A 157 2.85 19.90 0.45
CA PHE A 157 3.63 21.00 1.03
C PHE A 157 2.80 22.07 1.73
N THR A 158 1.48 21.98 1.71
CA THR A 158 0.60 22.81 2.55
C THR A 158 0.34 22.21 3.92
N LEU A 159 0.70 20.95 4.13
CA LEU A 159 0.64 20.30 5.44
C LEU A 159 1.66 20.93 6.41
N PRO A 160 1.43 20.83 7.73
CA PRO A 160 2.39 21.29 8.73
C PRO A 160 3.77 20.66 8.53
N ASP A 161 4.83 21.45 8.75
CA ASP A 161 6.21 20.99 8.49
C ASP A 161 6.62 19.78 9.31
N GLN A 162 6.04 19.58 10.50
CA GLN A 162 6.28 18.42 11.35
C GLN A 162 5.53 17.14 10.92
N THR A 163 4.66 17.21 9.89
CA THR A 163 3.96 16.03 9.38
C THR A 163 4.97 15.02 8.86
N LEU A 164 4.90 13.79 9.39
CA LEU A 164 5.78 12.69 9.01
C LEU A 164 5.41 12.16 7.61
N VAL A 165 6.41 11.84 6.80
CA VAL A 165 6.25 11.35 5.43
C VAL A 165 6.56 9.85 5.38
N PHE A 166 5.59 9.06 4.90
CA PHE A 166 5.70 7.62 4.70
C PHE A 166 5.37 7.24 3.25
N PRO A 167 6.38 7.06 2.39
CA PRO A 167 6.20 6.70 0.98
C PRO A 167 5.95 5.20 0.79
N ALA A 168 5.41 4.79 -0.37
CA ALA A 168 5.29 3.38 -0.73
C ALA A 168 6.65 2.74 -1.10
N HIS A 169 7.68 3.55 -1.39
CA HIS A 169 9.01 3.06 -1.71
C HIS A 169 10.12 3.82 -0.99
N ASP A 170 11.16 3.07 -0.59
CA ASP A 170 12.46 3.61 -0.22
C ASP A 170 13.58 2.69 -0.73
N TYR A 171 14.49 3.26 -1.51
CA TYR A 171 15.60 2.56 -2.14
C TYR A 171 16.95 2.81 -1.46
N ARG A 172 16.97 3.62 -0.39
CA ARG A 172 18.20 4.13 0.25
C ARG A 172 18.31 3.77 1.73
N GLY A 173 17.30 3.12 2.30
CA GLY A 173 17.28 2.72 3.71
C GLY A 173 16.87 3.84 4.66
N HIS A 174 16.17 4.88 4.17
CA HIS A 174 15.60 5.91 5.03
C HIS A 174 14.41 5.35 5.81
N THR A 175 14.24 5.82 7.02
CA THR A 175 13.16 5.35 7.90
C THR A 175 12.05 6.38 8.06
N GLN A 176 12.38 7.66 7.97
CA GLN A 176 11.46 8.74 8.27
C GLN A 176 11.94 10.06 7.66
N SER A 177 11.02 10.92 7.28
CA SER A 177 11.22 12.32 6.94
C SER A 177 10.00 13.13 7.35
N THR A 178 10.04 14.43 7.16
CA THR A 178 8.93 15.34 7.39
C THR A 178 8.64 16.20 6.18
N ILE A 179 7.43 16.75 6.11
CA ILE A 179 7.06 17.70 5.05
C ILE A 179 8.03 18.88 5.02
N GLY A 180 8.45 19.40 6.18
CA GLY A 180 9.43 20.48 6.26
C GLY A 180 10.81 20.09 5.71
N GLU A 181 11.27 18.88 6.03
CA GLU A 181 12.53 18.37 5.49
C GLU A 181 12.47 18.22 3.97
N GLU A 182 11.39 17.64 3.43
CA GLU A 182 11.23 17.48 1.98
C GLU A 182 11.12 18.82 1.24
N LYS A 183 10.47 19.84 1.82
CA LYS A 183 10.45 21.21 1.27
C LYS A 183 11.85 21.81 1.11
N HIS A 184 12.71 21.58 2.10
CA HIS A 184 14.00 22.29 2.20
C HIS A 184 15.18 21.53 1.61
N SER A 185 15.14 20.20 1.62
CA SER A 185 16.30 19.37 1.28
C SER A 185 16.04 18.30 0.20
N ASN A 186 14.78 18.11 -0.26
CA ASN A 186 14.52 17.15 -1.33
C ASN A 186 15.24 17.57 -2.61
N PRO A 187 16.19 16.76 -3.15
CA PRO A 187 17.03 17.15 -4.29
C PRO A 187 16.24 17.34 -5.60
N ARG A 188 15.02 16.81 -5.67
CA ARG A 188 14.15 16.98 -6.84
C ARG A 188 13.24 18.20 -6.75
N LEU A 189 13.01 18.74 -5.54
CA LEU A 189 11.99 19.77 -5.26
C LEU A 189 12.56 21.05 -4.68
N ALA A 190 13.52 20.95 -3.74
CA ALA A 190 14.03 22.09 -2.99
C ALA A 190 14.64 23.16 -3.93
N GLY A 191 14.07 24.37 -3.87
CA GLY A 191 14.52 25.50 -4.66
C GLY A 191 14.24 25.39 -6.17
N LYS A 192 13.48 24.42 -6.63
CA LYS A 192 13.17 24.23 -8.05
C LYS A 192 11.79 24.81 -8.40
N SER A 193 11.74 25.46 -9.55
CA SER A 193 10.47 25.83 -10.16
C SER A 193 9.77 24.59 -10.75
N ARG A 194 8.51 24.75 -11.11
CA ARG A 194 7.74 23.69 -11.80
C ARG A 194 8.42 23.22 -13.09
N ASP A 195 8.96 24.16 -13.89
CA ASP A 195 9.61 23.85 -15.16
C ASP A 195 10.96 23.15 -14.96
N ASP A 196 11.73 23.53 -13.92
CA ASP A 196 12.96 22.83 -13.53
C ASP A 196 12.65 21.38 -13.12
N TYR A 197 11.57 21.17 -12.36
CA TYR A 197 11.13 19.83 -11.95
C TYR A 197 10.74 18.98 -13.16
N ILE A 198 9.91 19.52 -14.08
CA ILE A 198 9.51 18.84 -15.31
C ILE A 198 10.74 18.46 -16.15
N SER A 199 11.66 19.40 -16.34
CA SER A 199 12.89 19.13 -17.07
C SER A 199 13.73 18.04 -16.44
N LEU A 200 13.89 18.06 -15.11
CA LEU A 200 14.59 17.04 -14.35
C LEU A 200 13.93 15.67 -14.51
N MET A 201 12.61 15.60 -14.34
CA MET A 201 11.87 14.33 -14.35
C MET A 201 11.87 13.69 -15.74
N ASN A 202 11.80 14.48 -16.81
CA ASN A 202 11.88 13.99 -18.19
C ASN A 202 13.28 13.48 -18.59
N ASN A 203 14.30 13.82 -17.81
CA ASN A 203 15.70 13.44 -18.06
C ASN A 203 16.29 12.49 -17.00
N LEU A 204 15.45 11.80 -16.23
CA LEU A 204 15.92 10.87 -15.19
C LEU A 204 16.73 9.69 -15.76
N GLY A 205 16.49 9.28 -17.00
CA GLY A 205 17.21 8.18 -17.66
C GLY A 205 17.07 6.84 -16.93
N LEU A 206 16.01 6.65 -16.16
CA LEU A 206 15.79 5.41 -15.41
C LEU A 206 15.33 4.29 -16.35
N PRO A 207 15.85 3.07 -16.21
CA PRO A 207 15.28 1.89 -16.90
C PRO A 207 13.83 1.70 -16.51
N LEU A 208 13.05 1.03 -17.36
CA LEU A 208 11.71 0.59 -16.96
C LEU A 208 11.83 -0.39 -15.79
N PRO A 209 10.85 -0.42 -14.87
CA PRO A 209 10.81 -1.43 -13.81
C PRO A 209 10.82 -2.83 -14.39
N ASP A 210 11.60 -3.71 -13.77
CA ASP A 210 11.58 -5.13 -14.11
C ASP A 210 10.16 -5.69 -13.88
N GLY A 211 9.64 -6.46 -14.84
CA GLY A 211 8.33 -7.08 -14.68
C GLY A 211 7.12 -6.14 -14.77
N ILE A 212 7.28 -4.94 -15.34
CA ILE A 212 6.19 -3.95 -15.42
C ILE A 212 4.90 -4.53 -16.04
N GLN A 213 4.99 -5.39 -17.04
CA GLN A 213 3.80 -5.98 -17.67
C GLN A 213 3.17 -7.06 -16.80
N GLU A 214 4.00 -7.85 -16.10
CA GLU A 214 3.54 -8.87 -15.16
C GLU A 214 2.86 -8.28 -13.93
N ALA A 215 3.18 -7.04 -13.55
CA ALA A 215 2.55 -6.34 -12.44
C ALA A 215 1.31 -5.54 -12.88
N LEU A 216 1.39 -4.77 -13.97
CA LEU A 216 0.31 -3.90 -14.39
C LEU A 216 -0.96 -4.65 -14.79
N GLN A 217 -0.87 -5.72 -15.56
CA GLN A 217 -2.06 -6.46 -16.01
C GLN A 217 -2.89 -7.00 -14.86
N PRO A 218 -2.33 -7.75 -13.88
CA PRO A 218 -3.09 -8.21 -12.73
C PRO A 218 -3.68 -7.08 -11.89
N ASN A 219 -2.93 -6.01 -11.67
CA ASN A 219 -3.37 -4.87 -10.86
C ASN A 219 -4.48 -4.03 -11.55
N GLN A 220 -4.60 -4.14 -12.86
CA GLN A 220 -5.63 -3.42 -13.63
C GLN A 220 -6.86 -4.25 -13.98
N SER A 221 -6.75 -5.57 -14.04
CA SER A 221 -7.78 -6.42 -14.65
C SER A 221 -8.14 -7.68 -13.86
N ASP A 222 -7.51 -7.93 -12.72
CA ASP A 222 -7.71 -9.14 -11.88
C ASP A 222 -7.50 -10.46 -12.64
N LEU A 223 -6.71 -10.45 -13.72
CA LEU A 223 -6.51 -11.63 -14.61
C LEU A 223 -5.95 -12.86 -13.91
N ASP A 224 -5.31 -12.70 -12.76
CA ASP A 224 -4.74 -13.79 -11.96
C ASP A 224 -5.55 -14.15 -10.69
N ALA A 225 -6.75 -13.62 -10.55
CA ALA A 225 -7.62 -13.91 -9.39
C ALA A 225 -7.92 -15.41 -9.18
N GLY A 226 -7.58 -16.27 -10.15
CA GLY A 226 -7.78 -17.71 -10.08
C GLY A 226 -6.54 -18.57 -9.83
N ALA A 227 -5.33 -17.99 -9.74
CA ALA A 227 -4.08 -18.76 -9.72
C ALA A 227 -3.72 -19.36 -8.35
N LEU A 228 -4.22 -18.79 -7.25
CA LEU A 228 -4.04 -19.33 -5.90
C LEU A 228 -5.41 -19.40 -5.21
N LYS A 229 -6.03 -20.56 -5.26
CA LYS A 229 -7.23 -20.84 -4.47
C LYS A 229 -6.82 -21.15 -3.03
N PHE A 230 -6.56 -20.12 -2.23
CA PHE A 230 -6.56 -20.30 -0.78
C PHE A 230 -7.99 -20.55 -0.30
N PRO A 231 -8.19 -21.46 0.66
CA PRO A 231 -9.51 -21.64 1.24
C PRO A 231 -9.94 -20.35 1.93
N THR A 232 -11.14 -19.89 1.65
CA THR A 232 -11.75 -18.76 2.37
C THR A 232 -11.87 -19.05 3.86
N LEU A 233 -11.97 -18.03 4.73
CA LEU A 233 -12.24 -18.23 6.17
C LEU A 233 -13.46 -19.15 6.40
N ALA A 234 -14.49 -19.08 5.55
CA ALA A 234 -15.63 -20.00 5.59
C ALA A 234 -15.24 -21.45 5.27
N GLN A 235 -14.27 -21.64 4.38
CA GLN A 235 -13.70 -22.95 4.05
C GLN A 235 -12.71 -23.43 5.14
N LEU A 236 -11.96 -22.50 5.75
CA LEU A 236 -11.09 -22.80 6.90
C LEU A 236 -11.89 -23.24 8.13
N ASN A 237 -13.11 -22.73 8.32
CA ASN A 237 -14.03 -23.20 9.36
C ASN A 237 -14.52 -24.64 9.11
N GLN A 238 -14.29 -25.21 7.93
CA GLN A 238 -14.52 -26.63 7.59
C GLN A 238 -13.25 -27.49 7.78
N VAL A 239 -12.12 -26.88 8.11
CA VAL A 239 -10.89 -27.63 8.42
C VAL A 239 -11.12 -28.39 9.72
N HIS A 240 -11.01 -29.69 9.64
CA HIS A 240 -11.16 -30.58 10.78
C HIS A 240 -10.07 -30.23 11.82
N GLN A 241 -10.49 -29.68 12.95
CA GLN A 241 -9.58 -29.40 14.06
C GLN A 241 -9.19 -30.74 14.70
N LEU A 242 -7.90 -31.03 14.64
CA LEU A 242 -7.34 -32.20 15.31
C LEU A 242 -6.98 -31.84 16.76
N THR A 243 -7.35 -32.68 17.66
CA THR A 243 -6.80 -32.64 19.04
C THR A 243 -5.30 -32.99 19.01
N ALA A 244 -4.56 -32.57 20.01
CA ALA A 244 -3.13 -32.92 20.14
C ALA A 244 -2.87 -34.44 20.16
N ALA A 245 -3.83 -35.25 20.60
CA ALA A 245 -3.73 -36.70 20.54
C ALA A 245 -3.89 -37.22 19.10
N GLU A 246 -4.91 -36.78 18.38
CA GLU A 246 -5.16 -37.17 17.01
C GLU A 246 -4.01 -36.73 16.07
N LEU A 247 -3.42 -35.53 16.29
CA LEU A 247 -2.25 -35.07 15.55
C LEU A 247 -1.03 -35.99 15.80
N ARG A 248 -0.80 -36.38 17.08
CA ARG A 248 0.29 -37.30 17.47
C ARG A 248 0.15 -38.66 16.78
N ASP A 249 -1.06 -39.20 16.76
CA ASP A 249 -1.33 -40.48 16.11
C ASP A 249 -1.15 -40.43 14.60
N ARG A 250 -1.52 -39.33 13.97
CA ARG A 250 -1.30 -39.10 12.53
C ARG A 250 0.18 -38.94 12.17
N ILE A 251 0.96 -38.22 13.00
CA ILE A 251 2.41 -38.07 12.82
C ILE A 251 3.14 -39.40 12.93
N ALA A 252 2.67 -40.28 13.84
CA ALA A 252 3.24 -41.62 14.04
C ALA A 252 2.78 -42.64 12.97
N GLY A 253 1.84 -42.28 12.10
CA GLY A 253 1.29 -43.15 11.06
C GLY A 253 2.20 -43.27 9.83
N SER A 254 1.83 -44.18 8.93
CA SER A 254 2.57 -44.47 7.71
C SER A 254 2.56 -43.37 6.63
N ASN A 255 1.73 -42.34 6.81
CA ASN A 255 1.63 -41.18 5.91
C ASN A 255 1.42 -39.89 6.73
N PRO A 256 2.48 -39.40 7.40
CA PRO A 256 2.36 -38.25 8.27
C PRO A 256 2.01 -36.99 7.47
N PRO A 257 1.18 -36.07 8.05
CA PRO A 257 0.88 -34.79 7.44
C PRO A 257 2.14 -33.91 7.35
N LEU A 258 2.21 -33.08 6.31
CA LEU A 258 3.23 -32.06 6.21
C LEU A 258 2.98 -31.02 7.31
N LEU A 259 3.91 -30.87 8.23
CA LEU A 259 3.91 -29.78 9.21
C LEU A 259 4.68 -28.59 8.58
N ILE A 260 4.01 -27.47 8.46
CA ILE A 260 4.61 -26.22 7.98
C ILE A 260 4.81 -25.35 9.22
N ASP A 261 6.07 -24.98 9.48
CA ASP A 261 6.45 -24.04 10.54
C ASP A 261 6.16 -22.61 10.10
#